data_debbdce146d385ab177e58cc9718ca40
#
_entry.id   debbdce146d385ab177e58cc9718ca40
#
_cell.length_a   1.000
_cell.length_b   1.000
_cell.length_c   1.000
_cell.angle_alpha   90.00
_cell.angle_beta   90.00
_cell.angle_gamma   90.00
#
_symmetry.space_group_name_H-M   'P 1'
#
loop_
_entity.id
_entity.type
_entity.pdbx_description
1 polymer ?
#
loop_
_entity_poly.entity_id
_entity_poly.type
_entity_poly.pdbx_seq_one_letter_code
_entity_poly.pdbx_strand_id
1 'polypeptide(L)'
;MGKIIGIDLGTTNSCVAVMEGGKPTVITNAEGMRTTPSVVAFTKTGERLVGEPAKRQAVTNAEKTIASIKRHMGTDYKVQIDDKAYSPQEISAMILQKLKSDAENYLGEKVTEAVITVPAYFNDAQRQATKDAGKIAGLDVKRIINEPTAAALSYGLDNEEEQKIMVYDLGGGTFDVSIIEIGDGVIEVLSTAGDNKLGGDDFDNVITQYMLDEFKKQEGVDLSTDKMAMQRLKEAAEKAKKELSSATTTNINLPFITATAEGPKHFDMNLTRAKFDELTAHLVERTAGPVNSALNDAGMTASELSKVLLVGGSTRIPAVQDKVQQLTGKEPFKGINPDECVAIGASVQGGKLAGDAGAGDILLLDVTPLSLSIETMGGVATRLIERNTTIPTKKSQIFSTAEDNQSAVDINVVQGERQFAKDNKSLGRFRLDGIAPARRGVPQIEVTFDIDANGIVNVSAKDLGTGKEQHITITAGSNMSDEDIDKAVKEAAEFEAADKKSKEAIDARNEADSIVFQTEKALEEAGDKVDPTEKAAVEADLKDLKDLVEATKDQDMTDAQVEDLKAKKDKLMTSAQNLFTKMYEAAAQAQQGAQGAADAGANQGAANDDVVDGDYKEV
;
A
#
# COMPACT_ATOMS: atom_id res chain seq x y z
N MET A 1 0.07 -15.60 21.57
CA MET A 1 -0.32 -15.55 20.15
C MET A 1 0.61 -14.54 19.49
N GLY A 2 1.03 -14.77 18.23
CA GLY A 2 1.82 -13.78 17.50
C GLY A 2 1.01 -12.50 17.23
N LYS A 3 1.68 -11.41 16.96
CA LYS A 3 1.03 -10.14 16.58
C LYS A 3 0.37 -10.26 15.21
N ILE A 4 -0.86 -9.76 15.08
CA ILE A 4 -1.57 -9.63 13.80
C ILE A 4 -1.40 -8.17 13.34
N ILE A 5 -0.75 -7.98 12.20
CA ILE A 5 -0.54 -6.64 11.64
C ILE A 5 -1.75 -6.20 10.80
N GLY A 6 -2.02 -4.91 10.80
CA GLY A 6 -2.98 -4.27 9.91
C GLY A 6 -2.28 -3.62 8.73
N ILE A 7 -2.68 -3.95 7.51
CA ILE A 7 -2.07 -3.46 6.28
C ILE A 7 -3.11 -2.72 5.45
N ASP A 8 -2.80 -1.46 5.13
CA ASP A 8 -3.40 -0.75 4.02
C ASP A 8 -2.55 -1.01 2.77
N LEU A 9 -3.06 -1.85 1.87
CA LEU A 9 -2.43 -2.12 0.57
C LEU A 9 -2.93 -1.10 -0.46
N GLY A 10 -2.43 0.12 -0.41
CA GLY A 10 -2.87 1.22 -1.27
C GLY A 10 -2.37 1.13 -2.72
N THR A 11 -3.04 1.82 -3.65
CA THR A 11 -2.63 1.88 -5.07
C THR A 11 -1.28 2.56 -5.25
N THR A 12 -1.06 3.68 -4.56
CA THR A 12 0.15 4.50 -4.70
C THR A 12 1.10 4.32 -3.53
N ASN A 13 0.56 4.30 -2.30
CA ASN A 13 1.32 4.08 -1.08
C ASN A 13 0.59 3.05 -0.22
N SER A 14 1.36 2.24 0.48
CA SER A 14 0.87 1.26 1.46
C SER A 14 1.34 1.65 2.86
N CYS A 15 0.60 1.22 3.87
CA CYS A 15 0.89 1.51 5.27
C CYS A 15 0.69 0.25 6.11
N VAL A 16 1.48 0.09 7.17
CA VAL A 16 1.35 -1.02 8.11
C VAL A 16 1.32 -0.51 9.54
N ALA A 17 0.44 -1.09 10.34
CA ALA A 17 0.27 -0.76 11.75
C ALA A 17 0.07 -2.02 12.59
N VAL A 18 0.26 -1.90 13.89
CA VAL A 18 0.10 -2.98 14.86
C VAL A 18 -0.46 -2.47 16.18
N MET A 19 -1.15 -3.32 16.93
CA MET A 19 -1.55 -3.00 18.31
C MET A 19 -0.39 -3.20 19.29
N GLU A 20 0.01 -2.15 19.97
CA GLU A 20 1.03 -2.17 21.02
C GLU A 20 0.55 -1.45 22.27
N GLY A 21 0.67 -2.09 23.44
CA GLY A 21 0.26 -1.48 24.71
C GLY A 21 -1.20 -1.02 24.76
N GLY A 22 -2.08 -1.67 23.97
CA GLY A 22 -3.49 -1.32 23.87
C GLY A 22 -3.79 -0.14 22.92
N LYS A 23 -2.81 0.31 22.13
CA LYS A 23 -2.97 1.40 21.15
C LYS A 23 -2.47 0.98 19.77
N PRO A 24 -3.10 1.45 18.70
CA PRO A 24 -2.59 1.22 17.36
C PRO A 24 -1.37 2.10 17.08
N THR A 25 -0.31 1.48 16.54
CA THR A 25 0.95 2.14 16.21
C THR A 25 1.28 1.90 14.75
N VAL A 26 1.50 2.97 13.98
CA VAL A 26 1.98 2.86 12.60
C VAL A 26 3.46 2.53 12.61
N ILE A 27 3.83 1.48 11.90
CA ILE A 27 5.21 1.00 11.80
C ILE A 27 5.97 1.86 10.78
N THR A 28 7.12 2.38 11.19
CA THR A 28 8.05 3.09 10.31
C THR A 28 8.86 2.06 9.51
N ASN A 29 8.96 2.25 8.19
CA ASN A 29 9.74 1.37 7.33
C ASN A 29 11.26 1.58 7.48
N ALA A 30 12.05 0.74 6.82
CA ALA A 30 13.52 0.81 6.87
C ALA A 30 14.09 2.15 6.33
N GLU A 31 13.34 2.87 5.52
CA GLU A 31 13.69 4.19 4.98
C GLU A 31 13.27 5.35 5.90
N GLY A 32 12.76 5.06 7.10
CA GLY A 32 12.32 6.05 8.08
C GLY A 32 10.96 6.70 7.79
N MET A 33 10.19 6.14 6.84
CA MET A 33 8.89 6.67 6.42
C MET A 33 7.74 5.86 7.03
N ARG A 34 6.60 6.51 7.26
CA ARG A 34 5.38 5.87 7.81
C ARG A 34 4.51 5.22 6.73
N THR A 35 4.78 5.53 5.47
CA THR A 35 4.15 4.91 4.30
C THR A 35 5.22 4.41 3.35
N THR A 36 4.91 3.36 2.59
CA THR A 36 5.81 2.73 1.62
C THR A 36 5.19 2.88 0.23
N PRO A 37 5.90 3.45 -0.76
CA PRO A 37 5.40 3.49 -2.13
C PRO A 37 5.07 2.09 -2.64
N SER A 38 3.88 1.92 -3.25
CA SER A 38 3.43 0.65 -3.84
C SER A 38 4.07 0.46 -5.23
N VAL A 39 5.41 0.45 -5.24
CA VAL A 39 6.24 0.37 -6.44
C VAL A 39 7.20 -0.80 -6.32
N VAL A 40 7.29 -1.59 -7.40
CA VAL A 40 8.23 -2.71 -7.51
C VAL A 40 9.09 -2.49 -8.75
N ALA A 41 10.38 -2.73 -8.66
CA ALA A 41 11.29 -2.64 -9.79
C ALA A 41 12.23 -3.85 -9.83
N PHE A 42 12.67 -4.20 -11.03
CA PHE A 42 13.66 -5.24 -11.27
C PHE A 42 14.90 -4.59 -11.90
N THR A 43 16.05 -4.75 -11.26
CA THR A 43 17.32 -4.21 -11.76
C THR A 43 17.80 -5.01 -12.98
N LYS A 44 18.86 -4.53 -13.63
CA LYS A 44 19.50 -5.24 -14.74
C LYS A 44 20.16 -6.56 -14.29
N THR A 45 20.51 -6.66 -13.00
CA THR A 45 21.10 -7.86 -12.39
C THR A 45 20.04 -8.86 -11.91
N GLY A 46 18.73 -8.52 -12.01
CA GLY A 46 17.64 -9.37 -11.56
C GLY A 46 17.24 -9.15 -10.11
N GLU A 47 17.88 -8.22 -9.40
CA GLU A 47 17.52 -7.83 -8.04
C GLU A 47 16.12 -7.16 -8.03
N ARG A 48 15.34 -7.48 -7.01
CA ARG A 48 14.01 -6.89 -6.79
C ARG A 48 14.08 -5.76 -5.78
N LEU A 49 13.64 -4.59 -6.21
CA LEU A 49 13.49 -3.41 -5.35
C LEU A 49 12.00 -3.16 -5.08
N VAL A 50 11.68 -2.76 -3.84
CA VAL A 50 10.29 -2.45 -3.45
C VAL A 50 10.28 -1.16 -2.64
N GLY A 51 9.24 -0.34 -2.84
CA GLY A 51 9.05 0.89 -2.10
C GLY A 51 9.88 2.07 -2.64
N GLU A 52 10.45 2.83 -1.75
CA GLU A 52 11.21 4.03 -2.09
C GLU A 52 12.43 3.74 -2.98
N PRO A 53 13.23 2.68 -2.76
CA PRO A 53 14.33 2.31 -3.67
C PRO A 53 13.85 2.05 -5.10
N ALA A 54 12.70 1.37 -5.26
CA ALA A 54 12.10 1.13 -6.57
C ALA A 54 11.64 2.43 -7.23
N LYS A 55 11.02 3.34 -6.47
CA LYS A 55 10.54 4.64 -6.96
C LYS A 55 11.69 5.53 -7.43
N ARG A 56 12.79 5.62 -6.67
CA ARG A 56 13.93 6.48 -6.98
C ARG A 56 14.61 6.16 -8.30
N GLN A 57 14.66 4.90 -8.71
CA GLN A 57 15.31 4.48 -9.95
C GLN A 57 14.34 4.41 -11.16
N ALA A 58 13.04 4.72 -10.97
CA ALA A 58 12.00 4.56 -11.98
C ALA A 58 12.32 5.30 -13.30
N VAL A 59 12.89 6.51 -13.24
CA VAL A 59 13.28 7.28 -14.43
C VAL A 59 14.28 6.55 -15.29
N THR A 60 15.29 5.93 -14.68
CA THR A 60 16.37 5.22 -15.42
C THR A 60 16.03 3.79 -15.78
N ASN A 61 14.94 3.24 -15.22
CA ASN A 61 14.50 1.86 -15.38
C ASN A 61 12.98 1.76 -15.53
N ALA A 62 12.38 2.65 -16.32
CA ALA A 62 10.92 2.76 -16.45
C ALA A 62 10.25 1.47 -16.97
N GLU A 63 10.94 0.69 -17.82
CA GLU A 63 10.40 -0.55 -18.40
C GLU A 63 10.24 -1.69 -17.38
N LYS A 64 11.09 -1.72 -16.35
CA LYS A 64 11.08 -2.75 -15.31
C LYS A 64 10.61 -2.22 -13.96
N THR A 65 9.94 -1.06 -13.95
CA THR A 65 9.34 -0.46 -12.74
C THR A 65 7.84 -0.47 -12.85
N ILE A 66 7.19 -1.10 -11.88
CA ILE A 66 5.74 -1.33 -11.84
C ILE A 66 5.16 -0.47 -10.72
N ALA A 67 4.22 0.39 -11.06
CA ALA A 67 3.42 1.18 -10.14
C ALA A 67 1.93 0.92 -10.35
N SER A 68 1.09 1.27 -9.38
CA SER A 68 -0.38 1.22 -9.47
C SER A 68 -0.96 -0.16 -9.85
N ILE A 69 -0.26 -1.24 -9.53
CA ILE A 69 -0.67 -2.62 -9.88
C ILE A 69 -2.05 -2.99 -9.31
N LYS A 70 -2.45 -2.40 -8.19
CA LYS A 70 -3.75 -2.63 -7.55
C LYS A 70 -4.93 -2.38 -8.48
N ARG A 71 -4.80 -1.48 -9.48
CA ARG A 71 -5.81 -1.20 -10.51
C ARG A 71 -6.10 -2.39 -11.43
N HIS A 72 -5.22 -3.38 -11.45
CA HIS A 72 -5.32 -4.60 -12.25
C HIS A 72 -5.68 -5.84 -11.43
N MET A 73 -5.89 -5.71 -10.11
CA MET A 73 -6.30 -6.82 -9.25
C MET A 73 -7.61 -7.45 -9.75
N GLY A 74 -7.68 -8.76 -9.71
CA GLY A 74 -8.85 -9.52 -10.18
C GLY A 74 -9.03 -9.51 -11.69
N THR A 75 -7.97 -9.22 -12.48
CA THR A 75 -7.95 -9.29 -13.94
C THR A 75 -6.85 -10.24 -14.42
N ASP A 76 -6.88 -10.59 -15.69
CA ASP A 76 -5.87 -11.42 -16.39
C ASP A 76 -4.63 -10.64 -16.84
N TYR A 77 -4.51 -9.38 -16.40
CA TYR A 77 -3.34 -8.54 -16.70
C TYR A 77 -2.04 -9.20 -16.26
N LYS A 78 -1.02 -9.11 -17.11
CA LYS A 78 0.34 -9.61 -16.81
C LYS A 78 1.37 -8.53 -17.08
N VAL A 79 2.31 -8.42 -16.17
CA VAL A 79 3.51 -7.58 -16.33
C VAL A 79 4.63 -8.46 -16.86
N GLN A 80 5.14 -8.17 -18.05
CA GLN A 80 6.28 -8.88 -18.61
C GLN A 80 7.58 -8.26 -18.15
N ILE A 81 8.39 -9.01 -17.42
CA ILE A 81 9.74 -8.64 -17.00
C ILE A 81 10.68 -9.73 -17.50
N ASP A 82 11.51 -9.37 -18.47
CA ASP A 82 12.38 -10.32 -19.17
C ASP A 82 11.57 -11.55 -19.68
N ASP A 83 11.95 -12.75 -19.30
CA ASP A 83 11.28 -13.99 -19.70
C ASP A 83 10.11 -14.41 -18.79
N LYS A 84 9.79 -13.62 -17.76
CA LYS A 84 8.73 -13.94 -16.78
C LYS A 84 7.57 -12.96 -16.85
N ALA A 85 6.35 -13.51 -16.85
CA ALA A 85 5.11 -12.76 -16.75
C ALA A 85 4.56 -12.83 -15.31
N TYR A 86 4.43 -11.69 -14.67
CA TYR A 86 3.93 -11.57 -13.29
C TYR A 86 2.46 -11.15 -13.28
N SER A 87 1.67 -11.81 -12.43
CA SER A 87 0.29 -11.40 -12.15
C SER A 87 0.24 -10.19 -11.20
N PRO A 88 -0.89 -9.46 -11.14
CA PRO A 88 -1.09 -8.41 -10.14
C PRO A 88 -0.93 -8.92 -8.70
N GLN A 89 -1.34 -10.16 -8.42
CA GLN A 89 -1.19 -10.80 -7.12
C GLN A 89 0.29 -10.98 -6.73
N GLU A 90 1.13 -11.45 -7.66
CA GLU A 90 2.57 -11.63 -7.43
C GLU A 90 3.28 -10.30 -7.16
N ILE A 91 2.97 -9.25 -7.94
CA ILE A 91 3.55 -7.91 -7.71
C ILE A 91 3.06 -7.32 -6.38
N SER A 92 1.77 -7.47 -6.06
CA SER A 92 1.23 -7.02 -4.77
C SER A 92 1.83 -7.79 -3.59
N ALA A 93 2.10 -9.10 -3.76
CA ALA A 93 2.77 -9.91 -2.76
C ALA A 93 4.18 -9.40 -2.43
N MET A 94 4.92 -8.88 -3.42
CA MET A 94 6.25 -8.29 -3.19
C MET A 94 6.15 -7.04 -2.29
N ILE A 95 5.10 -6.23 -2.48
CA ILE A 95 4.82 -5.08 -1.60
C ILE A 95 4.49 -5.56 -0.19
N LEU A 96 3.61 -6.56 -0.08
CA LEU A 96 3.24 -7.14 1.21
C LEU A 96 4.43 -7.77 1.94
N GLN A 97 5.36 -8.42 1.23
CA GLN A 97 6.60 -8.96 1.80
C GLN A 97 7.48 -7.86 2.39
N LYS A 98 7.61 -6.70 1.70
CA LYS A 98 8.34 -5.54 2.24
C LYS A 98 7.71 -5.04 3.53
N LEU A 99 6.39 -4.85 3.56
CA LEU A 99 5.66 -4.40 4.75
C LEU A 99 5.77 -5.41 5.91
N LYS A 100 5.69 -6.71 5.60
CA LYS A 100 5.93 -7.78 6.57
C LYS A 100 7.35 -7.73 7.14
N SER A 101 8.36 -7.58 6.28
CA SER A 101 9.76 -7.48 6.71
C SER A 101 10.00 -6.24 7.57
N ASP A 102 9.41 -5.09 7.22
CA ASP A 102 9.49 -3.87 8.03
C ASP A 102 8.83 -4.09 9.41
N ALA A 103 7.67 -4.76 9.44
CA ALA A 103 6.99 -5.11 10.68
C ALA A 103 7.81 -6.09 11.56
N GLU A 104 8.40 -7.12 10.96
CA GLU A 104 9.28 -8.06 11.65
C GLU A 104 10.54 -7.38 12.22
N ASN A 105 11.13 -6.45 11.48
CA ASN A 105 12.28 -5.66 11.93
C ASN A 105 11.91 -4.74 13.11
N TYR A 106 10.74 -4.11 13.04
CA TYR A 106 10.23 -3.24 14.09
C TYR A 106 9.89 -4.01 15.38
N LEU A 107 9.19 -5.14 15.23
CA LEU A 107 8.73 -5.95 16.37
C LEU A 107 9.81 -6.86 16.96
N GLY A 108 10.88 -7.16 16.21
CA GLY A 108 11.90 -8.13 16.61
C GLY A 108 11.42 -9.59 16.63
N GLU A 109 10.26 -9.88 16.03
CA GLU A 109 9.67 -11.22 15.97
C GLU A 109 9.06 -11.50 14.59
N LYS A 110 8.82 -12.79 14.29
CA LYS A 110 8.17 -13.21 13.05
C LYS A 110 6.71 -12.82 13.00
N VAL A 111 6.27 -12.32 11.85
CA VAL A 111 4.89 -11.96 11.55
C VAL A 111 4.33 -12.94 10.52
N THR A 112 3.28 -13.65 10.90
CA THR A 112 2.65 -14.67 10.04
C THR A 112 1.19 -14.39 9.73
N GLU A 113 0.57 -13.42 10.40
CA GLU A 113 -0.86 -13.14 10.33
C GLU A 113 -1.11 -11.66 10.06
N ALA A 114 -2.11 -11.36 9.21
CA ALA A 114 -2.46 -10.00 8.86
C ALA A 114 -3.98 -9.81 8.66
N VAL A 115 -4.41 -8.56 8.86
CA VAL A 115 -5.64 -8.00 8.32
C VAL A 115 -5.24 -7.07 7.16
N ILE A 116 -5.82 -7.27 5.98
CA ILE A 116 -5.49 -6.49 4.78
C ILE A 116 -6.74 -5.74 4.32
N THR A 117 -6.59 -4.48 3.93
CA THR A 117 -7.71 -3.66 3.47
C THR A 117 -7.89 -3.72 1.96
N VAL A 118 -9.13 -3.49 1.54
CA VAL A 118 -9.52 -3.35 0.14
C VAL A 118 -10.51 -2.21 -0.02
N PRO A 119 -10.58 -1.55 -1.18
CA PRO A 119 -11.66 -0.63 -1.49
C PRO A 119 -13.03 -1.27 -1.27
N ALA A 120 -13.99 -0.50 -0.74
CA ALA A 120 -15.32 -1.04 -0.45
C ALA A 120 -16.02 -1.54 -1.72
N TYR A 121 -15.78 -0.90 -2.84
CA TYR A 121 -16.38 -1.21 -4.14
C TYR A 121 -15.62 -2.29 -4.94
N PHE A 122 -14.62 -2.97 -4.31
CA PHE A 122 -13.98 -4.14 -4.91
C PHE A 122 -14.98 -5.30 -5.03
N ASN A 123 -14.98 -5.92 -6.21
CA ASN A 123 -15.73 -7.13 -6.47
C ASN A 123 -15.05 -8.35 -5.84
N ASP A 124 -15.74 -9.49 -5.86
CA ASP A 124 -15.26 -10.75 -5.27
C ASP A 124 -13.88 -11.18 -5.82
N ALA A 125 -13.68 -11.09 -7.14
CA ALA A 125 -12.40 -11.43 -7.78
C ALA A 125 -11.23 -10.60 -7.25
N GLN A 126 -11.44 -9.31 -7.03
CA GLN A 126 -10.42 -8.40 -6.52
C GLN A 126 -10.11 -8.68 -5.04
N ARG A 127 -11.12 -9.04 -4.25
CA ARG A 127 -10.96 -9.44 -2.84
C ARG A 127 -10.18 -10.74 -2.71
N GLN A 128 -10.55 -11.75 -3.50
CA GLN A 128 -9.83 -13.03 -3.52
C GLN A 128 -8.38 -12.84 -3.99
N ALA A 129 -8.15 -12.06 -5.05
CA ALA A 129 -6.80 -11.76 -5.52
C ALA A 129 -5.93 -11.06 -4.46
N THR A 130 -6.54 -10.21 -3.63
CA THR A 130 -5.83 -9.58 -2.50
C THR A 130 -5.47 -10.59 -1.41
N LYS A 131 -6.39 -11.53 -1.11
CA LYS A 131 -6.14 -12.63 -0.17
C LYS A 131 -5.03 -13.55 -0.66
N ASP A 132 -5.02 -13.87 -1.97
CA ASP A 132 -3.98 -14.68 -2.61
C ASP A 132 -2.62 -13.98 -2.56
N ALA A 133 -2.56 -12.67 -2.81
CA ALA A 133 -1.34 -11.88 -2.66
C ALA A 133 -0.77 -11.96 -1.22
N GLY A 134 -1.64 -11.90 -0.21
CA GLY A 134 -1.25 -12.12 1.19
C GLY A 134 -0.65 -13.51 1.42
N LYS A 135 -1.30 -14.56 0.91
CA LYS A 135 -0.81 -15.96 0.98
C LYS A 135 0.56 -16.10 0.31
N ILE A 136 0.74 -15.53 -0.90
CA ILE A 136 2.02 -15.53 -1.62
C ILE A 136 3.10 -14.80 -0.81
N ALA A 137 2.76 -13.73 -0.10
CA ALA A 137 3.67 -13.01 0.78
C ALA A 137 4.01 -13.77 2.09
N GLY A 138 3.45 -14.96 2.29
CA GLY A 138 3.65 -15.75 3.51
C GLY A 138 2.88 -15.22 4.71
N LEU A 139 1.71 -14.60 4.46
CA LEU A 139 0.79 -14.11 5.48
C LEU A 139 -0.52 -14.94 5.48
N ASP A 140 -0.92 -15.42 6.63
CA ASP A 140 -2.29 -15.90 6.85
C ASP A 140 -3.21 -14.70 7.00
N VAL A 141 -4.01 -14.43 5.97
CA VAL A 141 -4.94 -13.29 5.93
C VAL A 141 -6.18 -13.63 6.75
N LYS A 142 -6.19 -13.19 8.01
CA LYS A 142 -7.29 -13.45 8.96
C LYS A 142 -8.57 -12.76 8.57
N ARG A 143 -8.47 -11.56 7.99
CA ARG A 143 -9.61 -10.78 7.56
C ARG A 143 -9.23 -9.89 6.37
N ILE A 144 -10.12 -9.79 5.41
CA ILE A 144 -10.19 -8.67 4.45
C ILE A 144 -11.22 -7.68 5.01
N ILE A 145 -10.84 -6.41 5.14
CA ILE A 145 -11.72 -5.33 5.65
C ILE A 145 -11.78 -4.20 4.62
N ASN A 146 -12.94 -3.56 4.49
CA ASN A 146 -13.09 -2.42 3.61
C ASN A 146 -12.34 -1.18 4.15
N GLU A 147 -11.68 -0.44 3.27
CA GLU A 147 -10.91 0.77 3.61
C GLU A 147 -11.75 1.80 4.39
N PRO A 148 -12.97 2.17 3.95
CA PRO A 148 -13.79 3.11 4.72
C PRO A 148 -14.25 2.55 6.08
N THR A 149 -14.47 1.25 6.20
CA THR A 149 -14.80 0.60 7.47
C THR A 149 -13.60 0.64 8.44
N ALA A 150 -12.39 0.41 7.92
CA ALA A 150 -11.16 0.55 8.71
C ALA A 150 -10.94 2.01 9.15
N ALA A 151 -11.17 2.97 8.27
CA ALA A 151 -11.07 4.39 8.61
C ALA A 151 -12.09 4.80 9.70
N ALA A 152 -13.33 4.31 9.60
CA ALA A 152 -14.36 4.51 10.63
C ALA A 152 -13.97 3.87 11.97
N LEU A 153 -13.35 2.70 11.95
CA LEU A 153 -12.84 2.03 13.15
C LEU A 153 -11.73 2.85 13.81
N SER A 154 -10.79 3.39 13.02
CA SER A 154 -9.75 4.31 13.52
C SER A 154 -10.35 5.56 14.17
N TYR A 155 -11.39 6.14 13.56
CA TYR A 155 -12.09 7.30 14.09
C TYR A 155 -12.92 6.94 15.33
N GLY A 156 -13.60 5.79 15.33
CA GLY A 156 -14.54 5.35 16.38
C GLY A 156 -13.87 4.99 17.69
N LEU A 157 -12.56 4.72 17.71
CA LEU A 157 -11.82 4.45 18.96
C LEU A 157 -11.91 5.57 20.00
N ASP A 158 -11.98 6.81 19.51
CA ASP A 158 -12.00 8.01 20.36
C ASP A 158 -13.41 8.63 20.47
N ASN A 159 -14.43 8.01 19.87
CA ASN A 159 -15.78 8.58 19.78
C ASN A 159 -16.85 7.52 20.09
N GLU A 160 -17.44 7.58 21.28
CA GLU A 160 -18.46 6.65 21.75
C GLU A 160 -19.91 7.11 21.45
N GLU A 161 -20.11 8.35 21.00
CA GLU A 161 -21.42 8.90 20.73
C GLU A 161 -22.03 8.30 19.47
N GLU A 162 -23.33 8.01 19.50
CA GLU A 162 -24.08 7.57 18.33
C GLU A 162 -24.07 8.64 17.23
N GLN A 163 -23.57 8.30 16.06
CA GLN A 163 -23.43 9.23 14.93
C GLN A 163 -23.45 8.55 13.58
N LYS A 164 -23.96 9.27 12.59
CA LYS A 164 -23.93 8.85 11.18
C LYS A 164 -22.87 9.68 10.46
N ILE A 165 -21.91 8.98 9.89
CA ILE A 165 -20.78 9.61 9.21
C ILE A 165 -20.75 9.21 7.74
N MET A 166 -20.19 10.07 6.91
CA MET A 166 -19.76 9.72 5.57
C MET A 166 -18.24 9.54 5.56
N VAL A 167 -17.75 8.43 5.06
CA VAL A 167 -16.36 8.25 4.71
C VAL A 167 -16.22 8.47 3.22
N TYR A 168 -15.45 9.50 2.83
CA TYR A 168 -15.16 9.87 1.45
C TYR A 168 -13.69 9.55 1.20
N ASP A 169 -13.44 8.44 0.50
CA ASP A 169 -12.10 7.91 0.26
C ASP A 169 -11.72 8.10 -1.20
N LEU A 170 -10.83 9.06 -1.48
CA LEU A 170 -10.25 9.29 -2.79
C LEU A 170 -8.76 8.98 -2.73
N GLY A 171 -8.44 7.73 -3.05
CA GLY A 171 -7.08 7.21 -3.08
C GLY A 171 -6.33 7.55 -4.36
N GLY A 172 -5.27 6.77 -4.65
CA GLY A 172 -4.50 6.91 -5.89
C GLY A 172 -5.21 6.35 -7.12
N GLY A 173 -6.01 5.30 -6.95
CA GLY A 173 -6.62 4.57 -8.07
C GLY A 173 -8.11 4.36 -8.01
N THR A 174 -8.72 4.51 -6.83
CA THR A 174 -10.14 4.25 -6.57
C THR A 174 -10.76 5.39 -5.80
N PHE A 175 -12.07 5.55 -5.97
CA PHE A 175 -12.93 6.41 -5.18
C PHE A 175 -14.04 5.57 -4.54
N ASP A 176 -14.16 5.65 -3.23
CA ASP A 176 -15.21 5.01 -2.45
C ASP A 176 -15.90 6.03 -1.55
N VAL A 177 -17.20 5.87 -1.37
CA VAL A 177 -17.98 6.61 -0.40
C VAL A 177 -18.88 5.64 0.36
N SER A 178 -18.83 5.69 1.69
CA SER A 178 -19.66 4.85 2.56
C SER A 178 -20.38 5.70 3.59
N ILE A 179 -21.65 5.37 3.84
CA ILE A 179 -22.43 5.91 4.94
C ILE A 179 -22.38 4.89 6.08
N ILE A 180 -21.92 5.32 7.23
CA ILE A 180 -21.61 4.45 8.35
C ILE A 180 -22.28 5.00 9.62
N GLU A 181 -22.94 4.12 10.35
CA GLU A 181 -23.47 4.40 11.68
C GLU A 181 -22.52 3.84 12.74
N ILE A 182 -22.16 4.67 13.70
CA ILE A 182 -21.31 4.32 14.84
C ILE A 182 -22.13 4.54 16.09
N GLY A 183 -22.21 3.55 16.97
CA GLY A 183 -22.91 3.64 18.23
C GLY A 183 -22.95 2.32 18.97
N ASP A 184 -23.08 2.34 20.29
CA ASP A 184 -23.22 1.17 21.16
C ASP A 184 -22.21 0.04 20.94
N GLY A 185 -20.97 0.38 20.56
CA GLY A 185 -19.94 -0.61 20.25
C GLY A 185 -20.13 -1.30 18.88
N VAL A 186 -20.97 -0.76 18.00
CA VAL A 186 -21.20 -1.25 16.64
C VAL A 186 -20.76 -0.20 15.62
N ILE A 187 -20.10 -0.63 14.58
CA ILE A 187 -19.84 0.13 13.36
C ILE A 187 -20.57 -0.59 12.23
N GLU A 188 -21.65 0.00 11.76
CA GLU A 188 -22.51 -0.56 10.71
C GLU A 188 -22.42 0.28 9.44
N VAL A 189 -22.06 -0.35 8.33
CA VAL A 189 -22.13 0.26 7.01
C VAL A 189 -23.59 0.18 6.53
N LEU A 190 -24.20 1.35 6.32
CA LEU A 190 -25.58 1.43 5.82
C LEU A 190 -25.61 1.30 4.29
N SER A 191 -24.63 1.93 3.63
CA SER A 191 -24.49 1.85 2.16
C SER A 191 -23.06 2.17 1.74
N THR A 192 -22.70 1.69 0.54
CA THR A 192 -21.45 2.03 -0.12
C THR A 192 -21.65 2.21 -1.62
N ALA A 193 -20.92 3.12 -2.23
CA ALA A 193 -20.85 3.33 -3.67
C ALA A 193 -19.45 3.78 -4.06
N GLY A 194 -19.07 3.67 -5.33
CA GLY A 194 -17.70 4.03 -5.72
C GLY A 194 -17.46 4.03 -7.22
N ASP A 195 -16.20 4.35 -7.58
CA ASP A 195 -15.66 4.30 -8.93
C ASP A 195 -14.23 3.73 -8.88
N ASN A 196 -14.07 2.47 -9.29
CA ASN A 196 -12.78 1.75 -9.28
C ASN A 196 -11.76 2.27 -10.32
N LYS A 197 -12.11 3.32 -11.06
CA LYS A 197 -11.26 3.94 -12.08
C LYS A 197 -11.16 5.47 -11.91
N LEU A 198 -11.27 5.93 -10.67
CA LEU A 198 -11.12 7.34 -10.32
C LEU A 198 -10.19 7.47 -9.12
N GLY A 199 -9.08 8.17 -9.28
CA GLY A 199 -8.11 8.42 -8.21
C GLY A 199 -7.01 9.37 -8.62
N GLY A 200 -6.04 9.58 -7.75
CA GLY A 200 -4.92 10.52 -7.93
C GLY A 200 -4.12 10.30 -9.21
N ASP A 201 -4.00 9.05 -9.68
CA ASP A 201 -3.34 8.71 -10.93
C ASP A 201 -4.04 9.34 -12.15
N ASP A 202 -5.37 9.50 -12.09
CA ASP A 202 -6.13 10.12 -13.18
C ASP A 202 -5.87 11.62 -13.23
N PHE A 203 -5.74 12.28 -12.06
CA PHE A 203 -5.30 13.67 -11.98
C PHE A 203 -3.89 13.84 -12.54
N ASP A 204 -2.96 12.95 -12.19
CA ASP A 204 -1.58 12.97 -12.70
C ASP A 204 -1.53 12.75 -14.22
N ASN A 205 -2.36 11.87 -14.75
CA ASN A 205 -2.47 11.63 -16.19
C ASN A 205 -2.96 12.87 -16.95
N VAL A 206 -3.93 13.61 -16.38
CA VAL A 206 -4.42 14.88 -16.99
C VAL A 206 -3.31 15.91 -17.04
N ILE A 207 -2.54 16.09 -15.95
CA ILE A 207 -1.39 17.02 -15.94
C ILE A 207 -0.32 16.54 -16.93
N THR A 208 -0.01 15.24 -16.96
CA THR A 208 0.97 14.66 -17.87
C THR A 208 0.59 14.94 -19.32
N GLN A 209 -0.67 14.73 -19.69
CA GLN A 209 -1.15 15.01 -21.04
C GLN A 209 -1.04 16.51 -21.37
N TYR A 210 -1.41 17.37 -20.42
CA TYR A 210 -1.29 18.81 -20.60
C TYR A 210 0.18 19.23 -20.83
N MET A 211 1.13 18.67 -20.07
CA MET A 211 2.57 18.94 -20.29
C MET A 211 3.06 18.43 -21.64
N LEU A 212 2.62 17.24 -22.09
CA LEU A 212 2.93 16.71 -23.43
C LEU A 212 2.47 17.66 -24.53
N ASP A 213 1.24 18.14 -24.44
CA ASP A 213 0.65 19.05 -25.42
C ASP A 213 1.37 20.41 -25.45
N GLU A 214 1.71 20.96 -24.28
CA GLU A 214 2.44 22.22 -24.18
C GLU A 214 3.88 22.07 -24.70
N PHE A 215 4.59 20.98 -24.37
CA PHE A 215 5.92 20.73 -24.91
C PHE A 215 5.90 20.58 -26.43
N LYS A 216 4.95 19.83 -26.96
CA LYS A 216 4.78 19.67 -28.42
C LYS A 216 4.48 20.99 -29.13
N LYS A 217 3.71 21.90 -28.49
CA LYS A 217 3.46 23.27 -29.03
C LYS A 217 4.74 24.12 -29.03
N GLN A 218 5.55 24.01 -27.96
CA GLN A 218 6.75 24.84 -27.79
C GLN A 218 7.91 24.37 -28.67
N GLU A 219 8.16 23.07 -28.71
CA GLU A 219 9.35 22.46 -29.31
C GLU A 219 9.09 21.66 -30.60
N GLY A 220 7.82 21.43 -30.94
CA GLY A 220 7.46 20.61 -32.11
C GLY A 220 7.75 19.12 -31.96
N VAL A 221 8.12 18.64 -30.76
CA VAL A 221 8.56 17.28 -30.47
C VAL A 221 7.51 16.53 -29.68
N ASP A 222 7.22 15.28 -30.05
CA ASP A 222 6.30 14.41 -29.33
C ASP A 222 7.10 13.48 -28.40
N LEU A 223 6.88 13.62 -27.09
CA LEU A 223 7.55 12.82 -26.05
C LEU A 223 6.80 11.52 -25.71
N SER A 224 5.62 11.27 -26.27
CA SER A 224 4.76 10.14 -25.88
C SER A 224 5.40 8.76 -26.09
N THR A 225 6.39 8.65 -26.97
CA THR A 225 7.13 7.42 -27.25
C THR A 225 8.44 7.28 -26.48
N ASP A 226 8.89 8.35 -25.82
CA ASP A 226 10.09 8.35 -25.00
C ASP A 226 9.73 7.96 -23.55
N LYS A 227 10.00 6.69 -23.20
CA LYS A 227 9.62 6.13 -21.90
C LYS A 227 10.27 6.85 -20.73
N MET A 228 11.51 7.30 -20.87
CA MET A 228 12.21 8.06 -19.83
C MET A 228 11.60 9.46 -19.65
N ALA A 229 11.33 10.15 -20.75
CA ALA A 229 10.64 11.44 -20.71
C ALA A 229 9.23 11.30 -20.11
N MET A 230 8.48 10.28 -20.50
CA MET A 230 7.15 10.00 -19.96
C MET A 230 7.18 9.73 -18.45
N GLN A 231 8.16 8.98 -17.96
CA GLN A 231 8.31 8.73 -16.52
C GLN A 231 8.62 10.02 -15.76
N ARG A 232 9.52 10.85 -16.29
CA ARG A 232 9.85 12.16 -15.71
C ARG A 232 8.63 13.10 -15.68
N LEU A 233 7.82 13.10 -16.75
CA LEU A 233 6.57 13.88 -16.79
C LEU A 233 5.58 13.40 -15.74
N LYS A 234 5.39 12.08 -15.57
CA LYS A 234 4.51 11.52 -14.54
C LYS A 234 4.94 11.91 -13.13
N GLU A 235 6.22 11.80 -12.83
CA GLU A 235 6.76 12.21 -11.52
C GLU A 235 6.59 13.71 -11.27
N ALA A 236 6.82 14.55 -12.30
CA ALA A 236 6.58 15.98 -12.23
C ALA A 236 5.10 16.32 -12.05
N ALA A 237 4.19 15.57 -12.69
CA ALA A 237 2.75 15.71 -12.53
C ALA A 237 2.30 15.40 -11.09
N GLU A 238 2.74 14.26 -10.54
CA GLU A 238 2.45 13.88 -9.15
C GLU A 238 2.97 14.94 -8.17
N LYS A 239 4.20 15.41 -8.38
CA LYS A 239 4.81 16.47 -7.57
C LYS A 239 4.00 17.77 -7.65
N ALA A 240 3.67 18.21 -8.86
CA ALA A 240 2.89 19.44 -9.08
C ALA A 240 1.50 19.34 -8.43
N LYS A 241 0.79 18.22 -8.57
CA LYS A 241 -0.48 17.96 -7.88
C LYS A 241 -0.36 18.12 -6.37
N LYS A 242 0.67 17.54 -5.76
CA LYS A 242 0.93 17.64 -4.31
C LYS A 242 1.23 19.08 -3.89
N GLU A 243 2.08 19.78 -4.60
CA GLU A 243 2.44 21.18 -4.31
C GLU A 243 1.24 22.12 -4.45
N LEU A 244 0.41 21.93 -5.49
CA LEU A 244 -0.80 22.72 -5.72
C LEU A 244 -1.90 22.47 -4.67
N SER A 245 -1.79 21.46 -3.84
CA SER A 245 -2.70 21.28 -2.70
C SER A 245 -2.47 22.34 -1.60
N SER A 246 -1.27 22.91 -1.52
CA SER A 246 -0.93 23.96 -0.56
C SER A 246 -0.58 25.32 -1.22
N ALA A 247 0.09 25.29 -2.37
CA ALA A 247 0.49 26.49 -3.12
C ALA A 247 -0.53 26.85 -4.21
N THR A 248 -0.57 28.10 -4.62
CA THR A 248 -1.41 28.57 -5.74
C THR A 248 -0.75 28.44 -7.10
N THR A 249 0.57 28.22 -7.12
CA THR A 249 1.38 28.04 -8.33
C THR A 249 2.57 27.15 -8.03
N THR A 250 2.94 26.31 -8.98
CA THR A 250 4.19 25.52 -8.94
C THR A 250 4.95 25.65 -10.24
N ASN A 251 6.27 25.54 -10.18
CA ASN A 251 7.14 25.51 -11.36
C ASN A 251 7.52 24.07 -11.68
N ILE A 252 7.29 23.65 -12.91
CA ILE A 252 7.68 22.36 -13.46
C ILE A 252 8.89 22.58 -14.33
N ASN A 253 10.08 22.17 -13.85
CA ASN A 253 11.35 22.33 -14.56
C ASN A 253 11.99 20.95 -14.79
N LEU A 254 12.08 20.54 -16.05
CA LEU A 254 12.64 19.27 -16.49
C LEU A 254 13.79 19.51 -17.48
N PRO A 255 15.00 19.79 -16.98
CA PRO A 255 16.16 19.99 -17.83
C PRO A 255 16.51 18.69 -18.55
N PHE A 256 16.97 18.82 -19.82
CA PHE A 256 17.38 17.68 -20.65
C PHE A 256 16.28 16.59 -20.73
N ILE A 257 15.03 17.02 -21.02
CA ILE A 257 13.89 16.08 -21.09
C ILE A 257 14.03 15.12 -22.28
N THR A 258 14.57 15.59 -23.37
CA THR A 258 14.92 14.81 -24.55
C THR A 258 16.06 15.46 -25.33
N ALA A 259 16.60 14.74 -26.34
CA ALA A 259 17.62 15.25 -27.26
C ALA A 259 17.12 15.11 -28.71
N THR A 260 17.33 16.16 -29.51
CA THR A 260 17.01 16.22 -30.94
C THR A 260 18.28 16.46 -31.76
N ALA A 261 18.16 16.44 -33.08
CA ALA A 261 19.27 16.80 -33.97
C ALA A 261 19.78 18.24 -33.74
N GLU A 262 18.94 19.11 -33.20
CA GLU A 262 19.30 20.51 -32.86
C GLU A 262 19.94 20.64 -31.47
N GLY A 263 20.01 19.57 -30.69
CA GLY A 263 20.59 19.54 -29.35
C GLY A 263 19.58 19.12 -28.27
N PRO A 264 19.99 19.24 -26.99
CA PRO A 264 19.12 18.91 -25.86
C PRO A 264 17.97 19.91 -25.74
N LYS A 265 16.80 19.39 -25.39
CA LYS A 265 15.58 20.17 -25.13
C LYS A 265 15.26 20.16 -23.65
N HIS A 266 14.70 21.26 -23.17
CA HIS A 266 14.34 21.46 -21.76
C HIS A 266 12.87 21.82 -21.70
N PHE A 267 12.19 21.44 -20.62
CA PHE A 267 10.82 21.85 -20.38
C PHE A 267 10.71 22.63 -19.08
N ASP A 268 10.23 23.86 -19.18
CA ASP A 268 9.98 24.75 -18.04
C ASP A 268 8.63 25.41 -18.20
N MET A 269 7.76 25.24 -17.21
CA MET A 269 6.46 25.87 -17.18
C MET A 269 5.98 26.13 -15.76
N ASN A 270 5.15 27.16 -15.60
CA ASN A 270 4.40 27.39 -14.37
C ASN A 270 2.98 26.83 -14.53
N LEU A 271 2.56 26.02 -13.55
CA LEU A 271 1.20 25.54 -13.45
C LEU A 271 0.52 26.19 -12.25
N THR A 272 -0.61 26.87 -12.48
CA THR A 272 -1.41 27.46 -11.41
C THR A 272 -2.46 26.46 -10.91
N ARG A 273 -2.89 26.60 -9.64
CA ARG A 273 -4.00 25.82 -9.09
C ARG A 273 -5.28 26.04 -9.91
N ALA A 274 -5.57 27.26 -10.31
CA ALA A 274 -6.76 27.56 -11.14
C ALA A 274 -6.74 26.77 -12.47
N LYS A 275 -5.56 26.65 -13.12
CA LYS A 275 -5.42 25.83 -14.33
C LYS A 275 -5.53 24.34 -14.05
N PHE A 276 -4.95 23.86 -12.94
CA PHE A 276 -5.11 22.49 -12.49
C PHE A 276 -6.58 22.15 -12.23
N ASP A 277 -7.30 23.02 -11.51
CA ASP A 277 -8.71 22.83 -11.19
C ASP A 277 -9.57 22.81 -12.47
N GLU A 278 -9.30 23.71 -13.44
CA GLU A 278 -9.95 23.71 -14.75
C GLU A 278 -9.76 22.37 -15.48
N LEU A 279 -8.52 21.89 -15.56
CA LEU A 279 -8.18 20.65 -16.26
C LEU A 279 -8.83 19.41 -15.63
N THR A 280 -8.92 19.38 -14.30
CA THR A 280 -9.38 18.23 -13.52
C THR A 280 -10.82 18.30 -13.04
N ALA A 281 -11.55 19.38 -13.36
CA ALA A 281 -12.93 19.59 -12.93
C ALA A 281 -13.86 18.40 -13.21
N HIS A 282 -13.69 17.75 -14.35
CA HIS A 282 -14.48 16.57 -14.73
C HIS A 282 -14.24 15.36 -13.83
N LEU A 283 -13.03 15.21 -13.27
CA LEU A 283 -12.70 14.14 -12.31
C LEU A 283 -13.35 14.42 -10.94
N VAL A 284 -13.29 15.67 -10.50
CA VAL A 284 -13.95 16.09 -9.25
C VAL A 284 -15.47 15.91 -9.37
N GLU A 285 -16.07 16.26 -10.50
CA GLU A 285 -17.51 16.11 -10.72
C GLU A 285 -17.97 14.64 -10.72
N ARG A 286 -17.13 13.70 -11.19
CA ARG A 286 -17.45 12.26 -11.16
C ARG A 286 -17.72 11.74 -9.76
N THR A 287 -17.20 12.37 -8.71
CA THR A 287 -17.44 11.95 -7.32
C THR A 287 -18.87 12.19 -6.85
N ALA A 288 -19.60 13.14 -7.48
CA ALA A 288 -20.96 13.49 -7.07
C ALA A 288 -21.96 12.33 -7.24
N GLY A 289 -21.82 11.56 -8.31
CA GLY A 289 -22.71 10.41 -8.57
C GLY A 289 -22.69 9.39 -7.43
N PRO A 290 -21.55 8.80 -7.07
CA PRO A 290 -21.44 7.87 -5.96
C PRO A 290 -21.89 8.46 -4.61
N VAL A 291 -21.57 9.73 -4.31
CA VAL A 291 -22.03 10.39 -3.07
C VAL A 291 -23.55 10.39 -2.97
N ASN A 292 -24.22 10.82 -4.04
CA ASN A 292 -25.68 10.85 -4.08
C ASN A 292 -26.28 9.43 -4.00
N SER A 293 -25.65 8.45 -4.68
CA SER A 293 -26.10 7.06 -4.63
C SER A 293 -26.02 6.50 -3.21
N ALA A 294 -24.89 6.72 -2.51
CA ALA A 294 -24.70 6.22 -1.15
C ALA A 294 -25.73 6.83 -0.17
N LEU A 295 -25.99 8.15 -0.26
CA LEU A 295 -27.01 8.81 0.56
C LEU A 295 -28.43 8.24 0.27
N ASN A 296 -28.78 8.10 -1.01
CA ASN A 296 -30.07 7.56 -1.42
C ASN A 296 -30.26 6.11 -0.95
N ASP A 297 -29.24 5.28 -1.11
CA ASP A 297 -29.28 3.87 -0.71
C ASP A 297 -29.38 3.70 0.83
N ALA A 298 -28.77 4.63 1.59
CA ALA A 298 -28.93 4.69 3.04
C ALA A 298 -30.28 5.29 3.48
N GLY A 299 -31.10 5.77 2.54
CA GLY A 299 -32.36 6.46 2.85
C GLY A 299 -32.17 7.79 3.60
N MET A 300 -31.04 8.46 3.40
CA MET A 300 -30.60 9.63 4.15
C MET A 300 -30.44 10.86 3.26
N THR A 301 -30.55 12.00 3.89
CA THR A 301 -30.14 13.29 3.34
C THR A 301 -28.78 13.71 3.90
N ALA A 302 -28.05 14.56 3.19
CA ALA A 302 -26.76 15.05 3.65
C ALA A 302 -26.82 15.83 4.98
N SER A 303 -27.97 16.41 5.32
CA SER A 303 -28.19 17.14 6.59
C SER A 303 -28.16 16.23 7.81
N GLU A 304 -28.49 14.95 7.65
CA GLU A 304 -28.49 13.94 8.74
C GLU A 304 -27.11 13.39 9.06
N LEU A 305 -26.11 13.68 8.22
CA LEU A 305 -24.73 13.33 8.51
C LEU A 305 -24.22 14.15 9.70
N SER A 306 -23.59 13.48 10.65
CA SER A 306 -22.86 14.14 11.75
C SER A 306 -21.55 14.71 11.25
N LYS A 307 -20.79 13.94 10.49
CA LYS A 307 -19.44 14.29 9.96
C LYS A 307 -19.18 13.67 8.60
N VAL A 308 -18.19 14.24 7.89
CA VAL A 308 -17.59 13.66 6.69
C VAL A 308 -16.10 13.47 6.95
N LEU A 309 -15.64 12.22 6.92
CA LEU A 309 -14.24 11.87 7.06
C LEU A 309 -13.59 11.81 5.68
N LEU A 310 -12.45 12.46 5.52
CA LEU A 310 -11.65 12.40 4.30
C LEU A 310 -10.54 11.37 4.44
N VAL A 311 -10.49 10.43 3.51
CA VAL A 311 -9.52 9.34 3.44
C VAL A 311 -8.87 9.35 2.06
N GLY A 312 -7.62 8.87 1.98
CA GLY A 312 -6.84 8.87 0.76
C GLY A 312 -6.18 10.21 0.46
N GLY A 313 -4.95 10.14 -0.06
CA GLY A 313 -4.10 11.32 -0.27
C GLY A 313 -4.68 12.36 -1.24
N SER A 314 -5.54 11.94 -2.20
CA SER A 314 -6.16 12.83 -3.19
C SER A 314 -7.27 13.72 -2.60
N THR A 315 -7.76 13.43 -1.39
CA THR A 315 -8.68 14.32 -0.66
C THR A 315 -8.01 15.60 -0.14
N ARG A 316 -6.68 15.69 -0.24
CA ARG A 316 -5.93 16.92 0.06
C ARG A 316 -6.09 17.99 -1.01
N ILE A 317 -6.60 17.65 -2.21
CA ILE A 317 -6.87 18.58 -3.31
C ILE A 317 -7.99 19.54 -2.89
N PRO A 318 -7.76 20.88 -2.87
CA PRO A 318 -8.76 21.85 -2.43
C PRO A 318 -10.10 21.74 -3.16
N ALA A 319 -10.10 21.60 -4.48
CA ALA A 319 -11.31 21.45 -5.29
C ALA A 319 -12.14 20.21 -4.89
N VAL A 320 -11.50 19.14 -4.41
CA VAL A 320 -12.18 17.95 -3.86
C VAL A 320 -12.86 18.29 -2.54
N GLN A 321 -12.17 18.99 -1.62
CA GLN A 321 -12.73 19.41 -0.34
C GLN A 321 -13.93 20.36 -0.53
N ASP A 322 -13.81 21.32 -1.44
CA ASP A 322 -14.88 22.25 -1.81
C ASP A 322 -16.10 21.49 -2.38
N LYS A 323 -15.84 20.46 -3.21
CA LYS A 323 -16.91 19.61 -3.76
C LYS A 323 -17.64 18.82 -2.68
N VAL A 324 -16.89 18.24 -1.73
CA VAL A 324 -17.47 17.54 -0.57
C VAL A 324 -18.36 18.48 0.24
N GLN A 325 -17.87 19.68 0.54
CA GLN A 325 -18.65 20.69 1.27
C GLN A 325 -19.90 21.13 0.47
N GLN A 326 -19.78 21.29 -0.85
CA GLN A 326 -20.91 21.60 -1.72
C GLN A 326 -21.99 20.52 -1.69
N LEU A 327 -21.59 19.23 -1.76
CA LEU A 327 -22.51 18.09 -1.80
C LEU A 327 -23.17 17.81 -0.45
N THR A 328 -22.45 18.02 0.64
CA THR A 328 -22.90 17.59 1.98
C THR A 328 -23.35 18.76 2.88
N GLY A 329 -22.97 19.99 2.55
CA GLY A 329 -23.16 21.15 3.43
C GLY A 329 -22.33 21.09 4.71
N LYS A 330 -21.43 20.11 4.86
CA LYS A 330 -20.57 19.91 6.02
C LYS A 330 -19.13 20.23 5.70
N GLU A 331 -18.44 20.90 6.62
CA GLU A 331 -16.99 21.02 6.52
C GLU A 331 -16.35 19.64 6.78
N PRO A 332 -15.44 19.17 5.91
CA PRO A 332 -14.77 17.91 6.09
C PRO A 332 -13.97 17.85 7.41
N PHE A 333 -14.08 16.74 8.13
CA PHE A 333 -13.33 16.51 9.36
C PHE A 333 -11.86 16.22 9.06
N LYS A 334 -10.95 16.97 9.69
CA LYS A 334 -9.49 16.91 9.45
C LYS A 334 -8.72 16.30 10.63
N GLY A 335 -9.42 15.66 11.59
CA GLY A 335 -8.81 15.12 12.81
C GLY A 335 -8.12 13.77 12.66
N ILE A 336 -8.21 13.12 11.47
CA ILE A 336 -7.51 11.88 11.16
C ILE A 336 -6.47 12.11 10.07
N ASN A 337 -5.38 11.32 10.10
CA ASN A 337 -4.42 11.33 8.99
C ASN A 337 -4.95 10.45 7.84
N PRO A 338 -5.29 11.02 6.67
CA PRO A 338 -5.89 10.28 5.57
C PRO A 338 -4.98 9.23 4.94
N ASP A 339 -3.67 9.24 5.22
CA ASP A 339 -2.70 8.29 4.70
C ASP A 339 -2.44 7.12 5.67
N GLU A 340 -2.92 7.18 6.92
CA GLU A 340 -2.61 6.21 7.98
C GLU A 340 -3.85 5.58 8.63
N CYS A 341 -4.99 6.28 8.63
CA CYS A 341 -6.18 5.87 9.38
C CYS A 341 -6.70 4.48 8.97
N VAL A 342 -6.52 4.10 7.71
CA VAL A 342 -6.94 2.79 7.18
C VAL A 342 -6.08 1.67 7.79
N ALA A 343 -4.75 1.81 7.81
CA ALA A 343 -3.86 0.85 8.45
C ALA A 343 -4.08 0.77 9.97
N ILE A 344 -4.32 1.92 10.61
CA ILE A 344 -4.67 2.00 12.03
C ILE A 344 -5.93 1.16 12.30
N GLY A 345 -7.00 1.39 11.57
CA GLY A 345 -8.25 0.62 11.74
C GLY A 345 -8.07 -0.88 11.46
N ALA A 346 -7.28 -1.24 10.44
CA ALA A 346 -6.94 -2.63 10.17
C ALA A 346 -6.17 -3.27 11.33
N SER A 347 -5.25 -2.53 11.96
CA SER A 347 -4.50 -3.04 13.13
C SER A 347 -5.38 -3.24 14.36
N VAL A 348 -6.37 -2.39 14.57
CA VAL A 348 -7.37 -2.56 15.64
C VAL A 348 -8.18 -3.85 15.43
N GLN A 349 -8.61 -4.10 14.18
CA GLN A 349 -9.27 -5.37 13.84
C GLN A 349 -8.34 -6.56 14.05
N GLY A 350 -7.05 -6.43 13.72
CA GLY A 350 -6.02 -7.44 14.01
C GLY A 350 -5.87 -7.70 15.50
N GLY A 351 -5.78 -6.65 16.31
CA GLY A 351 -5.70 -6.75 17.77
C GLY A 351 -6.93 -7.42 18.38
N LYS A 352 -8.13 -7.10 17.88
CA LYS A 352 -9.36 -7.80 18.29
C LYS A 352 -9.30 -9.30 18.02
N LEU A 353 -8.85 -9.69 16.82
CA LEU A 353 -8.70 -11.11 16.46
C LEU A 353 -7.61 -11.80 17.28
N ALA A 354 -6.58 -11.09 17.70
CA ALA A 354 -5.53 -11.58 18.58
C ALA A 354 -5.94 -11.61 20.06
N GLY A 355 -7.04 -10.95 20.44
CA GLY A 355 -7.47 -10.78 21.83
C GLY A 355 -6.66 -9.74 22.60
N ASP A 356 -6.08 -8.75 21.90
CA ASP A 356 -5.31 -7.66 22.53
C ASP A 356 -6.23 -6.75 23.36
N ALA A 357 -5.79 -6.46 24.59
CA ALA A 357 -6.46 -5.48 25.44
C ALA A 357 -6.39 -4.08 24.79
N GLY A 358 -7.52 -3.38 24.73
CA GLY A 358 -7.61 -2.03 24.12
C GLY A 358 -8.10 -2.02 22.67
N ALA A 359 -8.24 -3.19 22.01
CA ALA A 359 -8.89 -3.27 20.69
C ALA A 359 -10.43 -3.14 20.76
N GLY A 360 -11.00 -3.15 21.99
CA GLY A 360 -12.44 -3.07 22.24
C GLY A 360 -13.24 -4.24 21.72
N ASP A 361 -14.53 -4.29 22.07
CA ASP A 361 -15.49 -5.29 21.57
C ASP A 361 -16.35 -4.75 20.41
N ILE A 362 -15.78 -3.83 19.60
CA ILE A 362 -16.51 -3.20 18.50
C ILE A 362 -16.92 -4.25 17.46
N LEU A 363 -18.21 -4.37 17.19
CA LEU A 363 -18.75 -5.21 16.13
C LEU A 363 -18.72 -4.44 14.80
N LEU A 364 -18.12 -5.04 13.76
CA LEU A 364 -18.12 -4.50 12.41
C LEU A 364 -19.16 -5.23 11.56
N LEU A 365 -20.11 -4.49 11.00
CA LEU A 365 -21.10 -4.96 10.05
C LEU A 365 -20.88 -4.24 8.72
N ASP A 366 -20.40 -4.98 7.73
CA ASP A 366 -20.13 -4.47 6.39
C ASP A 366 -21.21 -4.87 5.39
N VAL A 367 -21.18 -4.40 4.17
CA VAL A 367 -22.19 -4.68 3.14
C VAL A 367 -21.54 -5.15 1.84
N THR A 368 -22.31 -5.91 1.04
CA THR A 368 -21.93 -6.20 -0.35
C THR A 368 -22.16 -4.99 -1.24
N PRO A 369 -21.16 -4.55 -2.06
CA PRO A 369 -21.28 -3.30 -2.80
C PRO A 369 -22.18 -3.38 -4.01
N LEU A 370 -22.43 -4.59 -4.55
CA LEU A 370 -23.17 -4.83 -5.78
C LEU A 370 -24.14 -6.00 -5.60
N SER A 371 -25.25 -5.94 -6.32
CA SER A 371 -26.24 -7.03 -6.35
C SER A 371 -25.67 -8.29 -6.99
N LEU A 372 -26.05 -9.45 -6.45
CA LEU A 372 -25.70 -10.77 -6.96
C LEU A 372 -26.92 -11.47 -7.54
N SER A 373 -26.77 -12.01 -8.73
CA SER A 373 -27.85 -12.58 -9.53
C SER A 373 -27.39 -13.86 -10.23
N ILE A 374 -28.35 -14.66 -10.68
CA ILE A 374 -28.11 -15.71 -11.67
C ILE A 374 -28.80 -15.37 -12.99
N GLU A 375 -28.24 -15.85 -14.09
CA GLU A 375 -28.88 -15.81 -15.40
C GLU A 375 -30.05 -16.79 -15.44
N THR A 376 -31.22 -16.28 -15.81
CA THR A 376 -32.45 -17.07 -15.99
C THR A 376 -32.94 -17.00 -17.44
N MET A 377 -34.04 -17.65 -17.74
CA MET A 377 -34.59 -17.73 -19.09
C MET A 377 -34.74 -16.35 -19.73
N GLY A 378 -34.30 -16.25 -20.97
CA GLY A 378 -34.25 -14.97 -21.72
C GLY A 378 -33.03 -14.10 -21.42
N GLY A 379 -32.02 -14.60 -20.70
CA GLY A 379 -30.81 -13.87 -20.34
C GLY A 379 -31.03 -12.82 -19.24
N VAL A 380 -32.11 -12.93 -18.48
CA VAL A 380 -32.45 -12.00 -17.38
C VAL A 380 -31.56 -12.29 -16.18
N ALA A 381 -31.06 -11.24 -15.53
CA ALA A 381 -30.37 -11.33 -14.26
C ALA A 381 -31.39 -11.33 -13.10
N THR A 382 -31.66 -12.51 -12.53
CA THR A 382 -32.57 -12.65 -11.39
C THR A 382 -31.79 -12.48 -10.09
N ARG A 383 -32.10 -11.42 -9.35
CA ARG A 383 -31.39 -11.05 -8.11
C ARG A 383 -31.76 -11.96 -6.95
N LEU A 384 -30.73 -12.42 -6.21
CA LEU A 384 -30.88 -13.13 -4.95
C LEU A 384 -30.39 -12.28 -3.78
N ILE A 385 -29.32 -11.51 -3.98
CA ILE A 385 -28.79 -10.59 -2.96
C ILE A 385 -28.74 -9.18 -3.57
N GLU A 386 -29.39 -8.27 -2.90
CA GLU A 386 -29.38 -6.85 -3.26
C GLU A 386 -28.06 -6.20 -2.80
N ARG A 387 -27.61 -5.16 -3.52
CA ARG A 387 -26.50 -4.31 -3.05
C ARG A 387 -26.82 -3.73 -1.67
N ASN A 388 -25.81 -3.43 -0.91
CA ASN A 388 -25.90 -2.95 0.46
C ASN A 388 -26.59 -3.92 1.43
N THR A 389 -26.63 -5.24 1.09
CA THR A 389 -27.03 -6.28 2.05
C THR A 389 -25.88 -6.49 3.03
N THR A 390 -26.16 -6.43 4.34
CA THR A 390 -25.19 -6.68 5.42
C THR A 390 -24.57 -8.06 5.31
N ILE A 391 -23.26 -8.17 5.49
CA ILE A 391 -22.48 -9.41 5.46
C ILE A 391 -21.85 -9.73 6.83
N PRO A 392 -21.70 -11.02 7.20
CA PRO A 392 -21.99 -12.22 6.39
C PRO A 392 -23.47 -12.47 6.19
N THR A 393 -23.84 -13.06 5.03
CA THR A 393 -25.24 -13.35 4.71
C THR A 393 -25.38 -14.61 3.86
N LYS A 394 -26.53 -15.28 4.00
CA LYS A 394 -26.88 -16.45 3.21
C LYS A 394 -28.30 -16.34 2.73
N LYS A 395 -28.52 -16.47 1.40
CA LYS A 395 -29.86 -16.44 0.80
C LYS A 395 -30.03 -17.57 -0.22
N SER A 396 -31.17 -18.20 -0.21
CA SER A 396 -31.54 -19.27 -1.14
C SER A 396 -32.83 -18.92 -1.87
N GLN A 397 -32.95 -19.39 -3.11
CA GLN A 397 -34.14 -19.30 -3.92
C GLN A 397 -34.30 -20.56 -4.78
N ILE A 398 -35.53 -21.01 -4.96
CA ILE A 398 -35.85 -22.19 -5.79
C ILE A 398 -36.11 -21.74 -7.22
N PHE A 399 -35.43 -22.39 -8.14
CA PHE A 399 -35.57 -22.27 -9.60
C PHE A 399 -36.03 -23.61 -10.19
N SER A 400 -36.26 -23.63 -11.48
CA SER A 400 -36.71 -24.85 -12.16
C SER A 400 -36.11 -24.95 -13.57
N THR A 401 -36.33 -26.09 -14.24
CA THR A 401 -35.90 -26.31 -15.62
C THR A 401 -36.75 -25.52 -16.62
N ALA A 402 -36.11 -25.07 -17.73
CA ALA A 402 -36.76 -24.33 -18.80
C ALA A 402 -37.35 -25.23 -19.91
N GLU A 403 -36.87 -26.49 -20.01
CA GLU A 403 -37.25 -27.45 -21.03
C GLU A 403 -37.71 -28.77 -20.41
N ASP A 404 -38.58 -29.53 -21.17
CA ASP A 404 -39.00 -30.86 -20.76
C ASP A 404 -37.84 -31.86 -20.81
N ASN A 405 -37.75 -32.71 -19.80
CA ASN A 405 -36.70 -33.74 -19.65
C ASN A 405 -35.27 -33.18 -19.60
N GLN A 406 -35.11 -31.94 -19.20
CA GLN A 406 -33.79 -31.31 -19.02
C GLN A 406 -33.04 -32.00 -17.87
N SER A 407 -31.91 -32.64 -18.20
CA SER A 407 -31.11 -33.43 -17.23
C SER A 407 -30.02 -32.64 -16.52
N ALA A 408 -29.81 -31.38 -16.92
CA ALA A 408 -28.81 -30.50 -16.33
C ALA A 408 -29.19 -29.02 -16.49
N VAL A 409 -28.69 -28.19 -15.60
CA VAL A 409 -28.82 -26.72 -15.68
C VAL A 409 -27.42 -26.07 -15.56
N ASP A 410 -27.18 -25.07 -16.40
CA ASP A 410 -26.01 -24.22 -16.30
C ASP A 410 -26.37 -22.98 -15.47
N ILE A 411 -25.62 -22.75 -14.39
CA ILE A 411 -25.80 -21.60 -13.51
C ILE A 411 -24.69 -20.60 -13.81
N ASN A 412 -25.05 -19.45 -14.38
CA ASN A 412 -24.17 -18.31 -14.59
C ASN A 412 -24.42 -17.29 -13.49
N VAL A 413 -23.44 -17.10 -12.62
CA VAL A 413 -23.47 -16.14 -11.54
C VAL A 413 -22.97 -14.80 -12.03
N VAL A 414 -23.73 -13.74 -11.81
CA VAL A 414 -23.40 -12.39 -12.28
C VAL A 414 -23.53 -11.37 -11.14
N GLN A 415 -22.70 -10.32 -11.22
CA GLN A 415 -22.67 -9.21 -10.27
C GLN A 415 -22.91 -7.89 -10.99
N GLY A 416 -23.80 -7.06 -10.46
CA GLY A 416 -24.13 -5.74 -10.98
C GLY A 416 -25.62 -5.43 -10.97
N GLU A 417 -25.96 -4.24 -11.44
CA GLU A 417 -27.31 -3.67 -11.33
C GLU A 417 -28.13 -3.74 -12.63
N ARG A 418 -27.56 -4.31 -13.70
CA ARG A 418 -28.24 -4.39 -15.01
C ARG A 418 -29.25 -5.53 -15.03
N GLN A 419 -30.34 -5.35 -15.79
CA GLN A 419 -31.43 -6.33 -15.87
C GLN A 419 -31.06 -7.61 -16.66
N PHE A 420 -30.07 -7.52 -17.56
CA PHE A 420 -29.61 -8.67 -18.35
C PHE A 420 -28.24 -9.15 -17.89
N ALA A 421 -28.07 -10.48 -17.84
CA ALA A 421 -26.84 -11.11 -17.37
C ALA A 421 -25.62 -10.69 -18.21
N LYS A 422 -25.76 -10.54 -19.53
CA LYS A 422 -24.70 -10.10 -20.46
C LYS A 422 -24.14 -8.71 -20.17
N ASP A 423 -24.92 -7.86 -19.53
CA ASP A 423 -24.58 -6.47 -19.21
C ASP A 423 -24.00 -6.33 -17.80
N ASN A 424 -23.89 -7.42 -17.05
CA ASN A 424 -23.30 -7.54 -15.73
C ASN A 424 -21.97 -8.27 -15.77
N LYS A 425 -21.17 -8.17 -14.71
CA LYS A 425 -19.92 -8.91 -14.59
C LYS A 425 -20.22 -10.38 -14.26
N SER A 426 -19.86 -11.32 -15.16
CA SER A 426 -19.91 -12.73 -14.82
C SER A 426 -18.82 -13.06 -13.80
N LEU A 427 -19.22 -13.67 -12.68
CA LEU A 427 -18.35 -14.13 -11.63
C LEU A 427 -17.91 -15.58 -11.83
N GLY A 428 -18.74 -16.37 -12.50
CA GLY A 428 -18.44 -17.76 -12.80
C GLY A 428 -19.64 -18.52 -13.33
N ARG A 429 -19.38 -19.67 -13.93
CA ARG A 429 -20.41 -20.56 -14.45
C ARG A 429 -20.12 -21.99 -14.01
N PHE A 430 -21.13 -22.70 -13.56
CA PHE A 430 -21.04 -24.10 -13.21
C PHE A 430 -22.30 -24.86 -13.62
N ARG A 431 -22.22 -26.18 -13.72
CA ARG A 431 -23.29 -27.04 -14.21
C ARG A 431 -23.73 -28.01 -13.14
N LEU A 432 -25.04 -28.08 -12.89
CA LEU A 432 -25.66 -29.11 -12.08
C LEU A 432 -26.25 -30.18 -13.00
N ASP A 433 -25.66 -31.37 -12.97
CA ASP A 433 -26.06 -32.53 -13.76
C ASP A 433 -26.92 -33.55 -12.94
N GLY A 434 -27.65 -34.37 -13.68
CA GLY A 434 -28.37 -35.54 -13.11
C GLY A 434 -29.66 -35.17 -12.45
N ILE A 435 -30.31 -34.15 -12.97
CA ILE A 435 -31.71 -33.82 -12.68
C ILE A 435 -32.59 -34.93 -13.25
N ALA A 436 -33.55 -35.42 -12.46
CA ALA A 436 -34.48 -36.44 -12.92
C ALA A 436 -35.35 -35.91 -14.08
N PRO A 437 -35.55 -36.71 -15.17
CA PRO A 437 -36.41 -36.32 -16.27
C PRO A 437 -37.83 -35.99 -15.78
N ALA A 438 -38.28 -34.77 -16.07
CA ALA A 438 -39.60 -34.29 -15.72
C ALA A 438 -40.04 -33.19 -16.70
N ARG A 439 -41.31 -32.79 -16.63
CA ARG A 439 -41.77 -31.62 -17.38
C ARG A 439 -41.06 -30.34 -16.86
N ARG A 440 -40.86 -29.38 -17.75
CA ARG A 440 -40.34 -28.06 -17.37
C ARG A 440 -41.14 -27.48 -16.22
N GLY A 441 -40.45 -26.81 -15.29
CA GLY A 441 -41.06 -26.19 -14.12
C GLY A 441 -41.34 -27.16 -12.96
N VAL A 442 -41.13 -28.50 -13.12
CA VAL A 442 -41.35 -29.49 -12.07
C VAL A 442 -40.13 -29.70 -11.17
N PRO A 443 -38.89 -29.85 -11.70
CA PRO A 443 -37.68 -29.95 -10.85
C PRO A 443 -37.51 -28.71 -9.99
N GLN A 444 -37.13 -28.92 -8.72
CA GLN A 444 -36.84 -27.84 -7.78
C GLN A 444 -35.34 -27.75 -7.54
N ILE A 445 -34.73 -26.67 -8.04
CA ILE A 445 -33.30 -26.40 -7.95
C ILE A 445 -33.11 -25.23 -7.00
N GLU A 446 -32.65 -25.53 -5.79
CA GLU A 446 -32.31 -24.51 -4.80
C GLU A 446 -30.94 -23.95 -5.11
N VAL A 447 -30.87 -22.64 -5.44
CA VAL A 447 -29.60 -21.89 -5.59
C VAL A 447 -29.41 -21.08 -4.32
N THR A 448 -28.24 -21.27 -3.70
CA THR A 448 -27.85 -20.60 -2.47
C THR A 448 -26.62 -19.76 -2.68
N PHE A 449 -26.70 -18.50 -2.27
CA PHE A 449 -25.56 -17.59 -2.15
C PHE A 449 -25.16 -17.51 -0.68
N ASP A 450 -23.88 -17.70 -0.40
CA ASP A 450 -23.28 -17.62 0.93
C ASP A 450 -22.09 -16.67 0.87
N ILE A 451 -22.21 -15.50 1.50
CA ILE A 451 -21.17 -14.46 1.54
C ILE A 451 -20.56 -14.45 2.93
N ASP A 452 -19.25 -14.66 3.00
CA ASP A 452 -18.53 -14.62 4.27
C ASP A 452 -18.27 -13.18 4.76
N ALA A 453 -17.67 -13.06 5.93
CA ALA A 453 -17.34 -11.78 6.51
C ALA A 453 -16.25 -10.99 5.74
N ASN A 454 -15.54 -11.63 4.81
CA ASN A 454 -14.55 -10.99 3.91
C ASN A 454 -15.19 -10.48 2.60
N GLY A 455 -16.49 -10.75 2.41
CA GLY A 455 -17.21 -10.46 1.17
C GLY A 455 -16.94 -11.47 0.05
N ILE A 456 -16.40 -12.65 0.38
CA ILE A 456 -16.16 -13.73 -0.59
C ILE A 456 -17.43 -14.53 -0.78
N VAL A 457 -17.80 -14.75 -2.04
CA VAL A 457 -19.07 -15.35 -2.43
C VAL A 457 -18.89 -16.84 -2.78
N ASN A 458 -19.68 -17.70 -2.12
CA ASN A 458 -19.86 -19.10 -2.50
C ASN A 458 -21.27 -19.30 -3.03
N VAL A 459 -21.40 -20.00 -4.14
CA VAL A 459 -22.71 -20.32 -4.73
C VAL A 459 -22.86 -21.83 -4.87
N SER A 460 -23.96 -22.37 -4.37
CA SER A 460 -24.32 -23.78 -4.57
C SER A 460 -25.66 -23.89 -5.27
N ALA A 461 -25.85 -25.00 -6.02
CA ALA A 461 -27.10 -25.39 -6.60
C ALA A 461 -27.40 -26.85 -6.26
N LYS A 462 -28.59 -27.10 -5.76
CA LYS A 462 -29.04 -28.42 -5.30
C LYS A 462 -30.37 -28.77 -5.92
N ASP A 463 -30.45 -29.91 -6.58
CA ASP A 463 -31.72 -30.50 -6.97
C ASP A 463 -32.38 -31.17 -5.75
N LEU A 464 -33.50 -30.63 -5.29
CA LEU A 464 -34.21 -31.12 -4.11
C LEU A 464 -34.86 -32.49 -4.35
N GLY A 465 -35.10 -32.86 -5.60
CA GLY A 465 -35.67 -34.16 -5.98
C GLY A 465 -34.68 -35.31 -5.89
N THR A 466 -33.48 -35.12 -6.40
CA THR A 466 -32.41 -36.14 -6.44
C THR A 466 -31.39 -36.00 -5.32
N GLY A 467 -31.36 -34.86 -4.64
CA GLY A 467 -30.34 -34.50 -3.63
C GLY A 467 -28.94 -34.20 -4.20
N LYS A 468 -28.81 -34.19 -5.53
CA LYS A 468 -27.51 -33.80 -6.16
C LYS A 468 -27.24 -32.34 -5.98
N GLU A 469 -25.97 -32.02 -5.69
CA GLU A 469 -25.52 -30.68 -5.41
C GLU A 469 -24.19 -30.40 -6.15
N GLN A 470 -24.04 -29.18 -6.62
CA GLN A 470 -22.80 -28.61 -7.14
C GLN A 470 -22.60 -27.24 -6.51
N HIS A 471 -21.34 -26.86 -6.34
CA HIS A 471 -20.99 -25.55 -5.81
C HIS A 471 -19.83 -24.96 -6.60
N ILE A 472 -19.75 -23.65 -6.57
CA ILE A 472 -18.61 -22.87 -7.02
C ILE A 472 -18.27 -21.88 -5.93
N THR A 473 -17.00 -21.87 -5.51
CA THR A 473 -16.45 -20.70 -4.86
C THR A 473 -16.10 -19.74 -5.99
N ILE A 474 -16.60 -18.52 -5.92
CA ILE A 474 -16.36 -17.55 -6.98
C ILE A 474 -14.88 -17.21 -6.96
N THR A 475 -14.15 -17.90 -7.81
CA THR A 475 -12.79 -17.55 -8.18
C THR A 475 -12.89 -17.06 -9.62
N ALA A 476 -12.82 -15.75 -9.83
CA ALA A 476 -12.86 -15.21 -11.18
C ALA A 476 -11.79 -15.91 -12.04
N GLY A 477 -12.05 -16.09 -13.33
CA GLY A 477 -11.15 -16.81 -14.25
C GLY A 477 -9.74 -16.23 -14.41
N SER A 478 -9.42 -15.19 -13.64
CA SER A 478 -8.11 -14.55 -13.49
C SER A 478 -7.37 -14.95 -12.21
N ASN A 479 -7.96 -15.79 -11.34
CA ASN A 479 -7.31 -16.21 -10.11
C ASN A 479 -6.28 -17.31 -10.40
N MET A 480 -5.18 -17.25 -9.66
CA MET A 480 -4.15 -18.27 -9.70
C MET A 480 -4.71 -19.59 -9.18
N SER A 481 -4.31 -20.71 -9.76
CA SER A 481 -4.61 -22.02 -9.18
C SER A 481 -3.86 -22.19 -7.84
N ASP A 482 -4.32 -23.10 -6.98
CA ASP A 482 -3.60 -23.41 -5.74
C ASP A 482 -2.15 -23.86 -6.01
N GLU A 483 -1.91 -24.59 -7.11
CA GLU A 483 -0.58 -24.99 -7.54
C GLU A 483 0.28 -23.78 -7.96
N ASP A 484 -0.30 -22.81 -8.67
CA ASP A 484 0.39 -21.56 -9.04
C ASP A 484 0.67 -20.69 -7.82
N ILE A 485 -0.26 -20.63 -6.87
CA ILE A 485 -0.07 -19.93 -5.60
C ILE A 485 1.07 -20.58 -4.80
N ASP A 486 1.08 -21.92 -4.66
CA ASP A 486 2.13 -22.64 -3.95
C ASP A 486 3.50 -22.49 -4.62
N LYS A 487 3.55 -22.43 -5.95
CA LYS A 487 4.76 -22.11 -6.71
C LYS A 487 5.22 -20.68 -6.43
N ALA A 488 4.32 -19.72 -6.49
CA ALA A 488 4.62 -18.31 -6.21
C ALA A 488 5.09 -18.11 -4.74
N VAL A 489 4.52 -18.84 -3.78
CA VAL A 489 4.97 -18.84 -2.38
C VAL A 489 6.43 -19.32 -2.26
N LYS A 490 6.79 -20.41 -2.96
CA LYS A 490 8.17 -20.93 -2.94
C LYS A 490 9.15 -19.95 -3.56
N GLU A 491 8.81 -19.42 -4.73
CA GLU A 491 9.64 -18.41 -5.39
C GLU A 491 9.78 -17.12 -4.53
N ALA A 492 8.71 -16.70 -3.88
CA ALA A 492 8.73 -15.56 -2.98
C ALA A 492 9.67 -15.78 -1.77
N ALA A 493 9.67 -16.99 -1.19
CA ALA A 493 10.58 -17.35 -0.10
C ALA A 493 12.05 -17.42 -0.54
N GLU A 494 12.32 -17.86 -1.77
CA GLU A 494 13.68 -17.85 -2.35
C GLU A 494 14.19 -16.40 -2.51
N PHE A 495 13.36 -15.50 -3.00
CA PHE A 495 13.70 -14.07 -3.09
C PHE A 495 13.88 -13.41 -1.72
N GLU A 496 13.06 -13.72 -0.73
CA GLU A 496 13.23 -13.21 0.64
C GLU A 496 14.61 -13.57 1.21
N ALA A 497 15.06 -14.82 0.97
CA ALA A 497 16.38 -15.27 1.41
C ALA A 497 17.52 -14.56 0.67
N ALA A 498 17.35 -14.29 -0.63
CA ALA A 498 18.31 -13.55 -1.44
C ALA A 498 18.37 -12.06 -1.01
N ASP A 499 17.22 -11.43 -0.84
CA ASP A 499 17.11 -10.03 -0.40
C ASP A 499 17.75 -9.83 0.98
N LYS A 500 17.55 -10.78 1.91
CA LYS A 500 18.21 -10.76 3.22
C LYS A 500 19.73 -10.82 3.12
N LYS A 501 20.27 -11.70 2.26
CA LYS A 501 21.71 -11.79 2.02
C LYS A 501 22.28 -10.53 1.41
N SER A 502 21.59 -9.95 0.42
CA SER A 502 22.00 -8.69 -0.21
C SER A 502 22.03 -7.55 0.81
N LYS A 503 21.04 -7.48 1.70
CA LYS A 503 21.01 -6.49 2.78
C LYS A 503 22.17 -6.69 3.76
N GLU A 504 22.42 -7.90 4.23
CA GLU A 504 23.55 -8.22 5.13
C GLU A 504 24.90 -7.84 4.49
N ALA A 505 25.03 -8.02 3.18
CA ALA A 505 26.22 -7.63 2.43
C ALA A 505 26.39 -6.11 2.38
N ILE A 506 25.31 -5.37 2.11
CA ILE A 506 25.31 -3.90 2.10
C ILE A 506 25.61 -3.33 3.48
N ASP A 507 24.97 -3.87 4.52
CA ASP A 507 25.17 -3.43 5.90
C ASP A 507 26.64 -3.64 6.32
N ALA A 508 27.21 -4.82 6.02
CA ALA A 508 28.61 -5.12 6.31
C ALA A 508 29.57 -4.16 5.59
N ARG A 509 29.29 -3.77 4.34
CA ARG A 509 30.08 -2.81 3.60
C ARG A 509 29.98 -1.41 4.20
N ASN A 510 28.77 -0.97 4.56
CA ASN A 510 28.55 0.35 5.15
C ASN A 510 29.24 0.50 6.52
N GLU A 511 29.22 -0.57 7.33
CA GLU A 511 29.97 -0.62 8.58
C GLU A 511 31.48 -0.53 8.32
N ALA A 512 31.98 -1.27 7.34
CA ALA A 512 33.41 -1.25 6.97
C ALA A 512 33.84 0.14 6.49
N ASP A 513 33.06 0.78 5.63
CA ASP A 513 33.30 2.15 5.14
C ASP A 513 33.31 3.17 6.28
N SER A 514 32.38 3.05 7.24
CA SER A 514 32.36 3.89 8.45
C SER A 514 33.63 3.73 9.29
N ILE A 515 34.11 2.50 9.48
CA ILE A 515 35.35 2.23 10.24
C ILE A 515 36.57 2.75 9.49
N VAL A 516 36.62 2.61 8.16
CA VAL A 516 37.67 3.21 7.31
C VAL A 516 37.72 4.71 7.55
N PHE A 517 36.61 5.41 7.43
CA PHE A 517 36.54 6.86 7.62
C PHE A 517 36.94 7.29 9.04
N GLN A 518 36.45 6.59 10.08
CA GLN A 518 36.80 6.89 11.47
C GLN A 518 38.30 6.67 11.74
N THR A 519 38.90 5.63 11.17
CA THR A 519 40.31 5.31 11.36
C THR A 519 41.20 6.31 10.60
N GLU A 520 40.84 6.73 9.38
CA GLU A 520 41.55 7.78 8.63
C GLU A 520 41.60 9.09 9.44
N LYS A 521 40.43 9.50 9.96
CA LYS A 521 40.29 10.69 10.80
C LYS A 521 41.14 10.58 12.08
N ALA A 522 41.11 9.42 12.74
CA ALA A 522 41.88 9.15 13.94
C ALA A 522 43.39 9.22 13.71
N LEU A 523 43.87 8.69 12.58
CA LEU A 523 45.30 8.76 12.18
C LEU A 523 45.73 10.21 11.87
N GLU A 524 44.86 11.00 11.24
CA GLU A 524 45.12 12.41 10.95
C GLU A 524 45.20 13.25 12.23
N GLU A 525 44.25 13.05 13.19
CA GLU A 525 44.22 13.77 14.46
C GLU A 525 45.37 13.37 15.41
N ALA A 526 45.76 12.09 15.39
CA ALA A 526 46.85 11.57 16.22
C ALA A 526 48.25 12.05 15.78
N GLY A 527 48.46 12.28 14.48
CA GLY A 527 49.68 12.79 13.90
C GLY A 527 50.94 11.99 14.30
N ASP A 528 51.95 12.67 14.88
CA ASP A 528 53.21 12.08 15.32
C ASP A 528 53.20 11.53 16.76
N LYS A 529 52.00 11.48 17.41
CA LYS A 529 51.86 11.02 18.78
C LYS A 529 51.69 9.49 18.92
N VAL A 530 51.57 8.79 17.81
CA VAL A 530 51.44 7.33 17.74
C VAL A 530 52.77 6.69 17.47
N ASP A 531 53.04 5.52 18.10
CA ASP A 531 54.25 4.76 17.79
C ASP A 531 54.34 4.44 16.30
N PRO A 532 55.45 4.66 15.61
CA PRO A 532 55.59 4.44 14.17
C PRO A 532 55.26 3.01 13.73
N THR A 533 55.50 2.00 14.60
CA THR A 533 55.22 0.61 14.29
C THR A 533 53.69 0.33 14.37
N GLU A 534 53.04 0.86 15.42
CA GLU A 534 51.57 0.79 15.52
C GLU A 534 50.90 1.52 14.36
N LYS A 535 51.35 2.72 14.02
CA LYS A 535 50.82 3.50 12.90
C LYS A 535 50.94 2.76 11.56
N ALA A 536 52.08 2.18 11.27
CA ALA A 536 52.30 1.37 10.05
C ALA A 536 51.39 0.13 9.98
N ALA A 537 51.13 -0.53 11.10
CA ALA A 537 50.24 -1.68 11.14
C ALA A 537 48.76 -1.26 10.88
N VAL A 538 48.28 -0.16 11.50
CA VAL A 538 46.96 0.38 11.30
C VAL A 538 46.79 0.87 9.84
N GLU A 539 47.76 1.55 9.28
CA GLU A 539 47.71 2.03 7.87
C GLU A 539 47.67 0.87 6.87
N ALA A 540 48.36 -0.25 7.15
CA ALA A 540 48.30 -1.44 6.30
C ALA A 540 46.91 -2.10 6.33
N ASP A 541 46.34 -2.31 7.52
CA ASP A 541 45.02 -2.91 7.68
C ASP A 541 43.92 -1.99 7.16
N LEU A 542 44.06 -0.67 7.34
CA LEU A 542 43.17 0.35 6.78
C LEU A 542 43.15 0.31 5.26
N LYS A 543 44.33 0.21 4.64
CA LYS A 543 44.43 0.11 3.20
C LYS A 543 43.77 -1.16 2.67
N ASP A 544 44.05 -2.29 3.29
CA ASP A 544 43.47 -3.59 2.90
C ASP A 544 41.92 -3.60 2.97
N LEU A 545 41.35 -2.96 3.99
CA LEU A 545 39.91 -2.84 4.12
C LEU A 545 39.35 -1.84 3.11
N LYS A 546 39.98 -0.67 2.94
CA LYS A 546 39.56 0.36 2.00
C LYS A 546 39.57 -0.13 0.55
N ASP A 547 40.62 -0.85 0.15
CA ASP A 547 40.71 -1.44 -1.19
C ASP A 547 39.56 -2.44 -1.44
N LEU A 548 39.15 -3.21 -0.44
CA LEU A 548 38.02 -4.15 -0.56
C LEU A 548 36.68 -3.43 -0.60
N VAL A 549 36.46 -2.40 0.23
CA VAL A 549 35.25 -1.56 0.21
C VAL A 549 35.08 -0.92 -1.16
N GLU A 550 36.16 -0.34 -1.74
CA GLU A 550 36.11 0.30 -3.06
C GLU A 550 35.86 -0.73 -4.19
N ALA A 551 36.50 -1.92 -4.11
CA ALA A 551 36.32 -2.98 -5.09
C ALA A 551 34.89 -3.57 -5.10
N THR A 552 34.16 -3.44 -3.99
CA THR A 552 32.78 -3.97 -3.85
C THR A 552 31.69 -2.93 -3.98
N LYS A 553 32.02 -1.67 -4.25
CA LYS A 553 31.10 -0.52 -4.21
C LYS A 553 29.93 -0.61 -5.18
N ASP A 554 30.15 -1.14 -6.38
CA ASP A 554 29.16 -1.20 -7.46
C ASP A 554 28.85 -2.65 -7.90
N GLN A 555 29.10 -3.62 -7.03
CA GLN A 555 28.92 -5.04 -7.35
C GLN A 555 28.14 -5.77 -6.24
N ASP A 556 27.39 -6.80 -6.63
CA ASP A 556 26.83 -7.75 -5.69
C ASP A 556 27.97 -8.57 -5.05
N MET A 557 28.04 -8.52 -3.73
CA MET A 557 29.08 -9.23 -3.01
C MET A 557 28.75 -10.71 -2.85
N THR A 558 29.72 -11.56 -3.12
CA THR A 558 29.66 -12.98 -2.78
C THR A 558 29.77 -13.20 -1.27
N ASP A 559 29.23 -14.31 -0.76
CA ASP A 559 29.33 -14.67 0.66
C ASP A 559 30.80 -14.63 1.15
N ALA A 560 31.77 -15.04 0.32
CA ALA A 560 33.19 -14.99 0.62
C ALA A 560 33.72 -13.56 0.76
N GLN A 561 33.25 -12.61 -0.05
CA GLN A 561 33.64 -11.19 0.05
C GLN A 561 33.05 -10.54 1.30
N VAL A 562 31.82 -10.90 1.68
CA VAL A 562 31.18 -10.42 2.94
C VAL A 562 31.96 -10.91 4.16
N GLU A 563 32.36 -12.17 4.18
CA GLU A 563 33.19 -12.74 5.28
C GLU A 563 34.59 -12.11 5.33
N ASP A 564 35.24 -11.89 4.16
CA ASP A 564 36.55 -11.20 4.10
C ASP A 564 36.45 -9.75 4.58
N LEU A 565 35.35 -9.07 4.24
CA LEU A 565 35.09 -7.70 4.65
C LEU A 565 34.90 -7.58 6.16
N LYS A 566 34.13 -8.49 6.76
CA LYS A 566 33.96 -8.58 8.22
C LYS A 566 35.29 -8.89 8.91
N ALA A 567 36.05 -9.86 8.40
CA ALA A 567 37.34 -10.24 8.97
C ALA A 567 38.37 -9.08 8.92
N LYS A 568 38.44 -8.35 7.81
CA LYS A 568 39.34 -7.19 7.67
C LYS A 568 38.88 -6.01 8.53
N LYS A 569 37.57 -5.79 8.67
CA LYS A 569 37.01 -4.80 9.60
C LYS A 569 37.44 -5.11 11.05
N ASP A 570 37.26 -6.35 11.50
CA ASP A 570 37.63 -6.76 12.85
C ASP A 570 39.14 -6.69 13.09
N LYS A 571 39.94 -7.00 12.08
CA LYS A 571 41.40 -6.86 12.13
C LYS A 571 41.82 -5.39 12.29
N LEU A 572 41.23 -4.49 11.49
CA LEU A 572 41.49 -3.04 11.59
C LEU A 572 41.05 -2.50 12.96
N MET A 573 39.86 -2.90 13.45
CA MET A 573 39.41 -2.49 14.78
C MET A 573 40.38 -2.93 15.88
N THR A 574 40.92 -4.14 15.76
CA THR A 574 41.91 -4.68 16.73
C THR A 574 43.21 -3.89 16.67
N SER A 575 43.77 -3.63 15.48
CA SER A 575 45.03 -2.88 15.31
C SER A 575 44.87 -1.41 15.70
N ALA A 576 43.69 -0.81 15.46
CA ALA A 576 43.41 0.58 15.79
C ALA A 576 42.89 0.80 17.23
N GLN A 577 42.72 -0.24 18.03
CA GLN A 577 42.16 -0.13 19.40
C GLN A 577 42.93 0.85 20.29
N ASN A 578 44.27 0.79 20.27
CA ASN A 578 45.10 1.71 21.04
C ASN A 578 44.99 3.15 20.52
N LEU A 579 44.85 3.33 19.22
CA LEU A 579 44.67 4.64 18.57
C LEU A 579 43.38 5.31 19.05
N PHE A 580 42.25 4.56 19.02
CA PHE A 580 40.95 5.06 19.51
C PHE A 580 40.98 5.34 21.02
N THR A 581 41.60 4.48 21.82
CA THR A 581 41.72 4.69 23.28
C THR A 581 42.46 5.99 23.57
N LYS A 582 43.60 6.24 22.90
CA LYS A 582 44.37 7.49 23.05
C LYS A 582 43.58 8.72 22.60
N MET A 583 42.78 8.62 21.55
CA MET A 583 41.90 9.71 21.12
C MET A 583 40.81 10.02 22.17
N TYR A 584 40.15 8.99 22.72
CA TYR A 584 39.18 9.20 23.79
C TYR A 584 39.78 9.84 25.03
N GLU A 585 40.99 9.43 25.42
CA GLU A 585 41.70 10.01 26.55
C GLU A 585 42.08 11.48 26.25
N ALA A 586 42.53 11.78 25.04
CA ALA A 586 42.87 13.14 24.63
C ALA A 586 41.62 14.06 24.57
N ALA A 587 40.49 13.54 24.06
CA ALA A 587 39.23 14.26 24.03
C ALA A 587 38.71 14.53 25.45
N ALA A 588 38.79 13.54 26.35
CA ALA A 588 38.42 13.69 27.76
C ALA A 588 39.29 14.73 28.50
N GLN A 589 40.60 14.73 28.21
CA GLN A 589 41.51 15.74 28.77
C GLN A 589 41.26 17.15 28.21
N ALA A 590 40.90 17.28 26.95
CA ALA A 590 40.53 18.54 26.33
C ALA A 590 39.24 19.12 26.91
N GLN A 591 38.26 18.29 27.22
CA GLN A 591 37.03 18.69 27.94
C GLN A 591 37.30 19.10 29.40
N GLN A 592 38.17 18.39 30.10
CA GLN A 592 38.57 18.78 31.46
C GLN A 592 39.44 20.08 31.46
N GLY A 593 40.26 20.28 30.46
CA GLY A 593 41.02 21.53 30.28
C GLY A 593 40.16 22.74 29.94
N ALA A 594 39.09 22.54 29.20
CA ALA A 594 38.10 23.61 28.93
C ALA A 594 37.25 23.99 30.16
N GLN A 595 36.95 23.05 31.03
CA GLN A 595 36.28 23.32 32.30
C GLN A 595 37.25 24.00 33.31
N GLY A 596 38.53 23.64 33.32
CA GLY A 596 39.55 24.29 34.20
C GLY A 596 39.92 25.71 33.78
N ALA A 597 39.75 26.08 32.51
CA ALA A 597 39.95 27.45 32.03
C ALA A 597 38.77 28.39 32.28
N ALA A 598 37.58 27.84 32.47
CA ALA A 598 36.38 28.61 32.83
C ALA A 598 36.31 28.98 34.34
N ASP A 599 37.02 28.22 35.19
CA ASP A 599 36.97 28.43 36.67
C ASP A 599 38.05 29.45 37.15
N ALA A 600 38.94 29.92 36.32
CA ALA A 600 39.96 30.90 36.69
C ALA A 600 39.59 32.38 36.40
N GLY A 601 38.37 32.66 35.95
CA GLY A 601 37.99 34.00 35.45
C GLY A 601 36.74 34.65 36.06
N ALA A 602 36.11 34.09 37.10
CA ALA A 602 34.90 34.70 37.66
C ALA A 602 34.81 34.63 39.19
N ASN A 603 35.42 35.63 39.85
CA ASN A 603 34.98 35.98 41.19
C ASN A 603 34.40 37.40 41.14
N GLN A 604 33.10 37.55 41.10
CA GLN A 604 32.23 38.53 41.78
C GLN A 604 30.88 38.66 41.05
N GLY A 605 29.80 38.35 41.81
CA GLY A 605 28.54 39.07 41.65
C GLY A 605 27.28 38.28 41.30
N ALA A 606 26.54 37.85 42.36
CA ALA A 606 25.06 37.81 42.48
C ALA A 606 24.19 36.88 41.61
N ALA A 607 23.63 35.90 42.32
CA ALA A 607 22.27 35.31 42.26
C ALA A 607 21.32 35.66 41.10
N ASN A 608 20.83 34.65 40.37
CA ASN A 608 19.44 34.18 40.44
C ASN A 608 19.20 32.98 39.47
N ASP A 609 18.34 32.13 40.00
CA ASP A 609 17.77 30.92 39.42
C ASP A 609 17.38 31.00 37.94
N ASP A 610 17.69 29.95 37.19
CA ASP A 610 16.73 29.06 36.47
C ASP A 610 17.54 27.99 35.74
N VAL A 611 17.50 26.76 36.25
CA VAL A 611 18.03 25.57 35.61
C VAL A 611 16.92 24.99 34.72
N VAL A 612 17.13 24.95 33.42
CA VAL A 612 16.36 24.13 32.51
C VAL A 612 17.25 22.99 32.04
N ASP A 613 16.99 21.81 32.57
CA ASP A 613 17.55 20.54 32.08
C ASP A 613 17.06 20.27 30.67
N GLY A 614 17.97 20.23 29.74
CA GLY A 614 17.75 19.79 28.36
C GLY A 614 18.42 18.45 28.11
N ASP A 615 17.66 17.38 28.22
CA ASP A 615 18.07 16.04 27.79
C ASP A 615 18.25 15.99 26.26
N TYR A 616 19.49 15.86 25.80
CA TYR A 616 19.78 15.44 24.44
C TYR A 616 19.91 13.94 24.40
N LYS A 617 18.95 13.27 23.74
CA LYS A 617 19.13 11.90 23.24
C LYS A 617 19.67 11.98 21.83
N GLU A 618 20.82 11.37 21.62
CA GLU A 618 21.38 11.09 20.29
C GLU A 618 20.45 10.19 19.48
N VAL A 619 20.28 10.54 18.21
CA VAL A 619 19.57 9.78 17.20
C VAL A 619 20.52 8.77 16.55
#